data_8335e8ff95f4b9fca06c93b723e97197
#
_entry.id   8335e8ff95f4b9fca06c93b723e97197
#
_cell.length_a   1.000
_cell.length_b   1.000
_cell.length_c   1.000
_cell.angle_alpha   90.00
_cell.angle_beta   90.00
_cell.angle_gamma   90.00
#
_symmetry.space_group_name_H-M   'P 1'
#
loop_
_entity.id
_entity.type
_entity.pdbx_description
1 polymer ?
#
loop_
_entity_poly.entity_id
_entity_poly.type
_entity_poly.pdbx_seq_one_letter_code
_entity_poly.pdbx_strand_id
1 'polypeptide(L)'
;MLTTVAAGRVFDYNYCIGMYAMNGQGFWTPQDFAFAPNGHIYIISRGVEEVGQRISRVTQDHEFLGQFGGFGQGDGQFIWPVSIDLDKDENVYATDERLNRVSVFDKEGKFLSKWGTPGNGDGEFTGPSGVAFD
;
A
#
# COMPACT_ATOMS: atom_id res chain seq x y z
N MET A 1 -27.31 -4.57 -10.61
CA MET A 1 -25.91 -4.82 -10.98
C MET A 1 -25.35 -3.55 -11.58
N LEU A 2 -24.16 -3.12 -11.17
CA LEU A 2 -23.47 -1.97 -11.75
C LEU A 2 -22.51 -2.49 -12.82
N THR A 3 -22.73 -2.05 -14.06
CA THR A 3 -21.90 -2.41 -15.19
C THR A 3 -21.34 -1.16 -15.83
N THR A 4 -20.05 -1.16 -16.15
CA THR A 4 -19.42 -0.10 -16.92
C THR A 4 -18.62 -0.68 -18.10
N VAL A 5 -18.45 0.10 -19.13
CA VAL A 5 -17.65 -0.27 -20.31
C VAL A 5 -16.52 0.75 -20.49
N ALA A 6 -15.28 0.25 -20.52
CA ALA A 6 -14.10 1.07 -20.75
C ALA A 6 -13.13 0.35 -21.70
N ALA A 7 -12.60 1.07 -22.69
CA ALA A 7 -11.65 0.53 -23.68
C ALA A 7 -12.10 -0.80 -24.33
N GLY A 8 -13.40 -0.94 -24.60
CA GLY A 8 -13.98 -2.16 -25.19
C GLY A 8 -14.12 -3.37 -24.23
N ARG A 9 -13.86 -3.17 -22.94
CA ARG A 9 -14.05 -4.18 -21.90
C ARG A 9 -15.28 -3.86 -21.07
N VAL A 10 -16.00 -4.91 -20.64
CA VAL A 10 -17.16 -4.81 -19.75
C VAL A 10 -16.69 -5.12 -18.33
N PHE A 11 -17.05 -4.25 -17.40
CA PHE A 11 -16.76 -4.41 -15.98
C PHE A 11 -18.08 -4.49 -15.20
N ASP A 12 -18.30 -5.61 -14.54
CA ASP A 12 -19.44 -5.81 -13.66
C ASP A 12 -19.00 -5.72 -12.20
N TYR A 13 -19.79 -5.01 -11.40
CA TYR A 13 -19.59 -5.01 -9.96
C TYR A 13 -19.81 -6.42 -9.41
N ASN A 14 -18.87 -6.93 -8.65
CA ASN A 14 -18.96 -8.21 -7.97
C ASN A 14 -19.22 -8.03 -6.47
N TYR A 15 -18.23 -7.58 -5.73
CA TYR A 15 -18.35 -7.34 -4.28
C TYR A 15 -17.27 -6.38 -3.79
N CYS A 16 -17.42 -5.90 -2.55
CA CYS A 16 -16.41 -5.11 -1.86
C CYS A 16 -15.65 -5.95 -0.82
N ILE A 17 -14.38 -5.66 -0.62
CA ILE A 17 -13.56 -6.22 0.46
C ILE A 17 -13.31 -5.14 1.50
N GLY A 18 -13.48 -5.51 2.77
CA GLY A 18 -13.19 -4.67 3.91
C GLY A 18 -14.33 -3.75 4.33
N MET A 19 -14.05 -3.01 5.38
CA MET A 19 -14.94 -2.00 5.96
C MET A 19 -14.12 -0.78 6.38
N TYR A 20 -14.79 0.32 6.67
CA TYR A 20 -14.13 1.48 7.24
C TYR A 20 -13.72 1.21 8.69
N ALA A 21 -12.42 1.17 8.96
CA ALA A 21 -11.89 0.98 10.31
C ALA A 21 -10.44 1.47 10.44
N MET A 22 -10.08 1.94 11.63
CA MET A 22 -8.74 2.44 11.95
C MET A 22 -7.70 1.32 12.03
N ASN A 23 -8.13 0.08 12.31
CA ASN A 23 -7.26 -1.07 12.48
C ASN A 23 -7.99 -2.38 12.17
N GLY A 24 -7.27 -3.49 12.23
CA GLY A 24 -7.83 -4.82 12.01
C GLY A 24 -8.32 -5.03 10.58
N GLN A 25 -9.49 -5.61 10.43
CA GLN A 25 -10.05 -6.05 9.15
C GLN A 25 -10.51 -4.93 8.21
N GLY A 26 -10.52 -3.68 8.68
CA GLY A 26 -10.99 -2.57 7.89
C GLY A 26 -9.85 -1.72 7.32
N PHE A 27 -10.23 -0.72 6.53
CA PHE A 27 -9.31 0.23 5.92
C PHE A 27 -9.72 1.65 6.28
N TRP A 28 -8.72 2.50 6.52
CA TRP A 28 -8.95 3.92 6.75
C TRP A 28 -8.14 4.72 5.75
N THR A 29 -8.84 5.42 4.86
CA THR A 29 -8.25 6.14 3.74
C THR A 29 -7.28 5.29 2.91
N PRO A 30 -7.73 4.15 2.34
CA PRO A 30 -6.88 3.36 1.46
C PRO A 30 -6.47 4.19 0.24
N GLN A 31 -5.22 4.11 -0.15
CA GLN A 31 -4.66 4.89 -1.26
C GLN A 31 -4.42 4.01 -2.48
N ASP A 32 -3.88 2.81 -2.26
CA ASP A 32 -3.45 1.93 -3.32
C ASP A 32 -3.45 0.47 -2.85
N PHE A 33 -3.37 -0.46 -3.78
CA PHE A 33 -3.30 -1.89 -3.49
C PHE A 33 -2.44 -2.64 -4.51
N ALA A 34 -1.89 -3.76 -4.09
CA ALA A 34 -1.14 -4.67 -4.95
C ALA A 34 -1.60 -6.12 -4.75
N PHE A 35 -1.65 -6.88 -5.85
CA PHE A 35 -1.99 -8.30 -5.83
C PHE A 35 -0.73 -9.16 -5.83
N ALA A 36 -0.67 -10.11 -4.91
CA ALA A 36 0.32 -11.17 -4.95
C ALA A 36 -0.15 -12.37 -5.79
N PRO A 37 0.78 -13.15 -6.38
CA PRO A 37 0.42 -14.32 -7.20
C PRO A 37 -0.41 -15.39 -6.46
N ASN A 38 -0.28 -15.45 -5.13
CA ASN A 38 -1.03 -16.37 -4.27
C ASN A 38 -2.46 -15.91 -3.93
N GLY A 39 -2.90 -14.78 -4.49
CA GLY A 39 -4.23 -14.21 -4.25
C GLY A 39 -4.31 -13.30 -3.02
N HIS A 40 -3.23 -13.06 -2.31
CA HIS A 40 -3.19 -12.05 -1.26
C HIS A 40 -3.26 -10.65 -1.85
N ILE A 41 -3.87 -9.74 -1.10
CA ILE A 41 -4.01 -8.34 -1.47
C ILE A 41 -3.35 -7.50 -0.38
N TYR A 42 -2.42 -6.66 -0.78
CA TYR A 42 -1.77 -5.68 0.09
C TYR A 42 -2.41 -4.33 -0.15
N ILE A 43 -2.89 -3.67 0.89
CA ILE A 43 -3.59 -2.40 0.80
C ILE A 43 -2.88 -1.40 1.68
N ILE A 44 -2.41 -0.30 1.08
CA ILE A 44 -1.78 0.79 1.82
C ILE A 44 -2.82 1.84 2.19
N SER A 45 -2.86 2.20 3.46
CA SER A 45 -3.76 3.20 4.02
C SER A 45 -2.97 4.40 4.52
N ARG A 46 -3.42 5.61 4.13
CA ARG A 46 -2.79 6.87 4.55
C ARG A 46 -3.09 7.21 6.01
N GLY A 47 -4.23 6.76 6.51
CA GLY A 47 -4.70 7.17 7.82
C GLY A 47 -5.13 8.64 7.89
N VAL A 48 -5.42 9.11 9.08
CA VAL A 48 -5.74 10.52 9.35
C VAL A 48 -4.96 10.94 10.59
N GLU A 49 -4.33 12.11 10.53
CA GLU A 49 -3.43 12.60 11.57
C GLU A 49 -2.32 11.59 11.85
N GLU A 50 -2.26 11.02 13.04
CA GLU A 50 -1.23 10.08 13.47
C GLU A 50 -1.76 8.64 13.60
N VAL A 51 -2.89 8.32 12.96
CA VAL A 51 -3.58 7.03 13.14
C VAL A 51 -3.93 6.41 11.79
N GLY A 52 -3.68 5.11 11.68
CA GLY A 52 -4.14 4.30 10.55
C GLY A 52 -3.18 4.22 9.36
N GLN A 53 -1.98 4.80 9.45
CA GLN A 53 -0.91 4.62 8.47
C GLN A 53 -0.43 3.17 8.53
N ARG A 54 -0.77 2.37 7.54
CA ARG A 54 -0.41 0.95 7.54
C ARG A 54 -0.53 0.30 6.18
N ILE A 55 0.06 -0.87 6.07
CA ILE A 55 -0.21 -1.83 5.02
C ILE A 55 -0.98 -2.99 5.65
N SER A 56 -2.16 -3.29 5.12
CA SER A 56 -2.99 -4.42 5.51
C SER A 56 -2.87 -5.53 4.47
N ARG A 57 -2.78 -6.78 4.90
CA ARG A 57 -2.77 -7.96 4.03
C ARG A 57 -4.06 -8.74 4.25
N VAL A 58 -4.78 -9.00 3.17
CA VAL A 58 -6.07 -9.71 3.18
C VAL A 58 -6.15 -10.72 2.03
N THR A 59 -7.11 -11.63 2.10
CA THR A 59 -7.47 -12.50 0.98
C THR A 59 -8.69 -11.95 0.22
N GLN A 60 -8.96 -12.50 -0.96
CA GLN A 60 -10.19 -12.21 -1.71
C GLN A 60 -11.45 -12.68 -0.98
N ASP A 61 -11.34 -13.65 -0.08
CA ASP A 61 -12.43 -14.18 0.74
C ASP A 61 -12.63 -13.39 2.05
N HIS A 62 -12.09 -12.18 2.15
CA HIS A 62 -12.21 -11.26 3.28
C HIS A 62 -11.45 -11.70 4.55
N GLU A 63 -10.54 -12.65 4.45
CA GLU A 63 -9.71 -13.05 5.58
C GLU A 63 -8.63 -11.98 5.83
N PHE A 64 -8.54 -11.50 7.06
CA PHE A 64 -7.47 -10.60 7.49
C PHE A 64 -6.23 -11.40 7.90
N LEU A 65 -5.14 -11.19 7.21
CA LEU A 65 -3.88 -11.92 7.41
C LEU A 65 -2.88 -11.18 8.31
N GLY A 66 -3.07 -9.88 8.50
CA GLY A 66 -2.20 -9.06 9.32
C GLY A 66 -2.02 -7.65 8.78
N GLN A 67 -1.28 -6.84 9.54
CA GLN A 67 -0.93 -5.48 9.17
C GLN A 67 0.46 -5.12 9.69
N PHE A 68 1.09 -4.16 9.03
CA PHE A 68 2.38 -3.62 9.44
C PHE A 68 2.51 -2.15 9.02
N GLY A 69 3.51 -1.47 9.56
CA GLY A 69 3.66 -0.04 9.42
C GLY A 69 3.27 0.69 10.71
N GLY A 70 2.85 1.93 10.58
CA GLY A 70 2.44 2.80 11.68
C GLY A 70 2.87 4.23 11.41
N PHE A 71 2.35 5.19 12.18
CA PHE A 71 2.75 6.59 12.04
C PHE A 71 4.17 6.82 12.56
N GLY A 72 4.97 7.57 11.80
CA GLY A 72 6.29 8.02 12.20
C GLY A 72 7.28 8.15 11.06
N GLN A 73 8.54 8.48 11.43
CA GLN A 73 9.64 8.67 10.50
C GLN A 73 10.70 7.55 10.57
N GLY A 74 10.54 6.63 11.53
CA GLY A 74 11.45 5.51 11.72
C GLY A 74 11.36 4.46 10.62
N ASP A 75 12.13 3.39 10.79
CA ASP A 75 12.12 2.26 9.88
C ASP A 75 10.76 1.56 9.92
N GLY A 76 10.18 1.32 8.73
CA GLY A 76 8.86 0.70 8.62
C GLY A 76 7.67 1.57 9.00
N GLN A 77 7.88 2.87 9.27
CA GLN A 77 6.81 3.82 9.59
C GLN A 77 6.48 4.72 8.39
N PHE A 78 5.30 5.34 8.42
CA PHE A 78 4.78 6.21 7.38
C PHE A 78 4.23 7.51 7.94
N ILE A 79 4.27 8.58 7.12
CA ILE A 79 3.52 9.83 7.39
C ILE A 79 2.40 9.97 6.35
N TRP A 80 2.74 9.98 5.05
CA TRP A 80 1.79 10.07 3.95
C TRP A 80 2.10 9.02 2.89
N PRO A 81 1.81 7.74 3.18
CA PRO A 81 1.99 6.69 2.18
C PRO A 81 0.99 6.87 1.03
N VAL A 82 1.43 6.55 -0.19
CA VAL A 82 0.66 6.86 -1.41
C VAL A 82 0.49 5.63 -2.29
N SER A 83 1.54 4.90 -2.59
CA SER A 83 1.50 3.80 -3.56
C SER A 83 2.24 2.58 -3.05
N ILE A 84 1.83 1.42 -3.54
CA ILE A 84 2.37 0.11 -3.16
C ILE A 84 2.49 -0.79 -4.39
N ASP A 85 3.57 -1.52 -4.51
CA ASP A 85 3.68 -2.62 -5.45
C ASP A 85 4.58 -3.73 -4.89
N LEU A 86 4.58 -4.90 -5.53
CA LEU A 86 5.30 -6.09 -5.12
C LEU A 86 6.31 -6.48 -6.19
N ASP A 87 7.50 -6.88 -5.76
CA ASP A 87 8.42 -7.56 -6.66
C ASP A 87 8.07 -9.06 -6.83
N LYS A 88 8.83 -9.76 -7.66
CA LYS A 88 8.62 -11.19 -7.94
C LYS A 88 8.76 -12.10 -6.71
N ASP A 89 9.42 -11.65 -5.67
CA ASP A 89 9.65 -12.37 -4.41
C ASP A 89 8.64 -11.98 -3.32
N GLU A 90 7.59 -11.21 -3.70
CA GLU A 90 6.58 -10.61 -2.81
C GLU A 90 7.18 -9.63 -1.78
N ASN A 91 8.33 -9.03 -2.05
CA ASN A 91 8.74 -7.89 -1.24
C ASN A 91 7.85 -6.70 -1.57
N VAL A 92 7.44 -6.00 -0.54
CA VAL A 92 6.49 -4.90 -0.60
C VAL A 92 7.23 -3.58 -0.66
N TYR A 93 7.00 -2.82 -1.74
CA TYR A 93 7.57 -1.49 -1.95
C TYR A 93 6.49 -0.44 -1.74
N ALA A 94 6.71 0.50 -0.85
CA ALA A 94 5.75 1.54 -0.51
C ALA A 94 6.40 2.92 -0.58
N THR A 95 5.76 3.83 -1.33
CA THR A 95 6.20 5.23 -1.41
C THR A 95 5.54 6.07 -0.33
N ASP A 96 6.29 7.05 0.20
CA ASP A 96 5.78 8.06 1.13
C ASP A 96 6.17 9.45 0.63
N GLU A 97 5.17 10.24 0.23
CA GLU A 97 5.39 11.56 -0.36
C GLU A 97 5.90 12.60 0.64
N ARG A 98 5.59 12.44 1.93
CA ARG A 98 6.04 13.35 2.98
C ARG A 98 7.46 13.03 3.44
N LEU A 99 7.80 11.75 3.52
CA LEU A 99 9.13 11.29 3.87
C LEU A 99 10.10 11.28 2.68
N ASN A 100 9.60 11.46 1.45
CA ASN A 100 10.37 11.43 0.21
C ASN A 100 11.22 10.17 0.08
N ARG A 101 10.59 9.02 0.34
CA ARG A 101 11.30 7.73 0.31
C ARG A 101 10.43 6.58 -0.16
N VAL A 102 11.09 5.50 -0.53
CA VAL A 102 10.51 4.17 -0.70
C VAL A 102 10.96 3.32 0.48
N SER A 103 10.02 2.64 1.12
CA SER A 103 10.28 1.64 2.16
C SER A 103 10.01 0.24 1.62
N VAL A 104 10.85 -0.73 1.97
CA VAL A 104 10.77 -2.10 1.50
C VAL A 104 10.58 -3.05 2.68
N PHE A 105 9.61 -3.95 2.55
CA PHE A 105 9.30 -4.98 3.54
C PHE A 105 9.28 -6.35 2.87
N ASP A 106 9.47 -7.40 3.66
CA ASP A 106 9.17 -8.75 3.19
C ASP A 106 7.64 -9.02 3.22
N LYS A 107 7.23 -10.16 2.70
CA LYS A 107 5.82 -10.56 2.64
C LYS A 107 5.14 -10.73 4.02
N GLU A 108 5.89 -10.90 5.08
CA GLU A 108 5.41 -10.95 6.46
C GLU A 108 5.32 -9.56 7.12
N GLY A 109 5.83 -8.52 6.45
CA GLY A 109 5.81 -7.15 6.94
C GLY A 109 7.04 -6.75 7.75
N LYS A 110 8.11 -7.54 7.69
CA LYS A 110 9.39 -7.16 8.29
C LYS A 110 10.07 -6.11 7.42
N PHE A 111 10.47 -5.00 8.03
CA PHE A 111 11.24 -3.97 7.34
C PHE A 111 12.59 -4.50 6.86
N LEU A 112 12.90 -4.29 5.59
CA LEU A 112 14.14 -4.72 4.94
C LEU A 112 15.09 -3.54 4.68
N SER A 113 14.58 -2.49 4.02
CA SER A 113 15.37 -1.34 3.62
C SER A 113 14.51 -0.13 3.30
N LYS A 114 15.16 1.01 3.12
CA LYS A 114 14.56 2.24 2.59
C LYS A 114 15.58 2.99 1.74
N TRP A 115 15.09 3.76 0.79
CA TRP A 115 15.90 4.63 -0.03
C TRP A 115 15.12 5.87 -0.47
N GLY A 116 15.83 6.92 -0.82
CA GLY A 116 15.30 8.24 -1.15
C GLY A 116 15.45 9.23 0.00
N THR A 117 15.77 10.45 -0.38
CA THR A 117 15.87 11.63 0.50
C THR A 117 15.21 12.81 -0.21
N PRO A 118 14.78 13.87 0.52
CA PRO A 118 14.24 15.06 -0.13
C PRO A 118 15.26 15.76 -1.04
N GLY A 119 14.86 16.06 -2.28
CA GLY A 119 15.69 16.79 -3.23
C GLY A 119 15.38 16.46 -4.69
N ASN A 120 16.27 16.93 -5.59
CA ASN A 120 16.14 16.78 -7.05
C ASN A 120 17.39 16.13 -7.69
N GLY A 121 18.31 15.61 -6.90
CA GLY A 121 19.50 14.88 -7.37
C GLY A 121 19.25 13.39 -7.51
N ASP A 122 20.29 12.65 -7.87
CA ASP A 122 20.24 11.19 -7.99
C ASP A 122 19.94 10.55 -6.63
N GLY A 123 18.91 9.70 -6.59
CA GLY A 123 18.44 9.07 -5.35
C GLY A 123 17.63 9.99 -4.43
N GLU A 124 17.30 11.19 -4.88
CA GLU A 124 16.46 12.14 -4.17
C GLU A 124 15.06 12.19 -4.77
N PHE A 125 14.05 12.53 -3.97
CA PHE A 125 12.66 12.66 -4.38
C PHE A 125 12.04 13.97 -3.91
N THR A 126 11.08 14.42 -4.70
CA THR A 126 10.17 15.50 -4.32
C THR A 126 8.73 14.98 -4.46
N GLY A 127 8.18 14.46 -3.36
CA GLY A 127 6.84 13.90 -3.31
C GLY A 127 6.62 12.67 -4.23
N PRO A 128 7.34 11.54 -4.04
CA PRO A 128 7.14 10.36 -4.86
C PRO A 128 5.71 9.84 -4.71
N SER A 129 5.00 9.65 -5.82
CA SER A 129 3.57 9.35 -5.82
C SER A 129 3.22 7.98 -6.39
N GLY A 130 4.17 7.27 -6.99
CA GLY A 130 3.89 5.96 -7.57
C GLY A 130 5.10 5.04 -7.58
N VAL A 131 4.85 3.74 -7.51
CA VAL A 131 5.82 2.66 -7.74
C VAL A 131 5.14 1.56 -8.54
N ALA A 132 5.85 0.98 -9.48
CA ALA A 132 5.36 -0.16 -10.26
C ALA A 132 6.52 -1.04 -10.72
N PHE A 133 6.28 -2.34 -10.78
CA PHE A 133 7.17 -3.34 -11.36
C PHE A 133 6.62 -3.86 -12.68
N ASP A 134 7.52 -4.23 -13.58
CA ASP A 134 7.19 -4.88 -14.86
C ASP A 134 6.89 -6.37 -14.68
#